data_6f6f50ba4b04bbe754e1d50ef6b9a29b
#
_entry.id   6f6f50ba4b04bbe754e1d50ef6b9a29b
#
_cell.length_a   1.000
_cell.length_b   1.000
_cell.length_c   1.000
_cell.angle_alpha   90.00
_cell.angle_beta   90.00
_cell.angle_gamma   90.00
#
_symmetry.space_group_name_H-M   'P 1'
#
loop_
_entity.id
_entity.type
_entity.pdbx_description
1 polymer ?
#
loop_
_entity_poly.entity_id
_entity_poly.type
_entity_poly.pdbx_seq_one_letter_code
_entity_poly.pdbx_strand_id
1 'polypeptide(L)'
;MRWITKLACVACLCSLLAGCGERLSEIKDAASGINSAADSAASAVGRDVHAIRAITINYKDTTFTVNDLFKSILRDIRWDYDPDKKELHVRGTWQAPLFSKQSWDDTMKKQLAETGVVNVTCVINDDQIDGSLTEVSLVFNNETILEMTGEEALAYLYDTHLKK
;
A
#
# COMPACT_ATOMS: atom_id res chain seq x y z
N MET A 1 -61.73 28.12 9.12
CA MET A 1 -61.21 26.78 9.32
C MET A 1 -59.93 26.56 8.49
N ARG A 2 -58.82 27.22 8.80
CA ARG A 2 -57.51 27.03 8.05
C ARG A 2 -56.27 27.30 8.93
N TRP A 3 -56.35 27.02 10.22
CA TRP A 3 -55.24 27.30 11.17
C TRP A 3 -54.76 26.09 11.98
N ILE A 4 -55.30 24.90 11.78
CA ILE A 4 -54.95 23.71 12.57
C ILE A 4 -53.90 22.83 11.88
N THR A 5 -53.59 23.02 10.60
CA THR A 5 -52.66 22.17 9.84
C THR A 5 -51.21 22.64 9.86
N LYS A 6 -50.85 23.72 10.56
CA LYS A 6 -49.45 24.20 10.62
C LYS A 6 -48.73 23.91 11.93
N LEU A 7 -49.39 23.32 12.93
CA LEU A 7 -48.76 22.97 14.21
C LEU A 7 -48.29 21.52 14.29
N ALA A 8 -48.69 20.66 13.38
CA ALA A 8 -48.30 19.23 13.40
C ALA A 8 -46.91 18.97 12.80
N CYS A 9 -46.34 19.88 12.03
CA CYS A 9 -45.02 19.67 11.39
C CYS A 9 -43.81 20.12 12.24
N VAL A 10 -44.03 20.89 13.32
CA VAL A 10 -42.91 21.36 14.17
C VAL A 10 -42.56 20.37 15.28
N ALA A 11 -43.52 19.50 15.67
CA ALA A 11 -43.29 18.51 16.71
C ALA A 11 -42.49 17.27 16.23
N CYS A 12 -42.45 17.02 14.92
CA CYS A 12 -41.66 15.88 14.37
C CYS A 12 -40.19 16.15 14.12
N LEU A 13 -39.79 17.44 14.11
CA LEU A 13 -38.36 17.78 13.89
C LEU A 13 -37.52 17.86 15.17
N CYS A 14 -38.16 17.89 16.36
CA CYS A 14 -37.43 17.93 17.63
C CYS A 14 -37.11 16.54 18.20
N SER A 15 -37.69 15.47 17.69
CA SER A 15 -37.40 14.09 18.16
C SER A 15 -36.21 13.41 17.49
N LEU A 16 -35.58 14.07 16.49
CA LEU A 16 -34.38 13.55 15.79
C LEU A 16 -33.05 14.09 16.34
N LEU A 17 -33.08 15.01 17.31
CA LEU A 17 -31.87 15.60 17.90
C LEU A 17 -31.51 15.06 19.31
N ALA A 18 -32.33 14.19 19.89
CA ALA A 18 -32.07 13.62 21.22
C ALA A 18 -31.32 12.27 21.18
N GLY A 19 -30.94 11.79 20.01
CA GLY A 19 -30.24 10.51 19.84
C GLY A 19 -28.74 10.59 19.55
N CYS A 20 -28.11 11.77 19.56
CA CYS A 20 -26.70 11.95 19.17
C CYS A 20 -25.70 11.92 20.34
N GLY A 21 -26.11 11.56 21.56
CA GLY A 21 -25.22 11.55 22.73
C GLY A 21 -24.48 10.26 22.99
N GLU A 22 -24.99 9.12 22.54
CA GLU A 22 -24.40 7.80 22.87
C GLU A 22 -23.58 7.17 21.74
N ARG A 23 -23.57 7.75 20.55
CA ARG A 23 -22.80 7.20 19.40
C ARG A 23 -21.45 7.88 19.15
N LEU A 24 -21.04 8.82 20.00
CA LEU A 24 -19.70 9.43 19.88
C LEU A 24 -18.57 8.52 20.40
N SER A 25 -18.88 7.55 21.24
CA SER A 25 -17.93 6.51 21.67
C SER A 25 -17.75 5.43 20.60
N GLU A 26 -18.82 5.05 19.88
CA GLU A 26 -18.72 4.12 18.76
C GLU A 26 -17.98 4.73 17.55
N ILE A 27 -18.01 6.05 17.38
CA ILE A 27 -17.26 6.74 16.33
C ILE A 27 -15.76 6.82 16.68
N LYS A 28 -15.38 6.81 17.95
CA LYS A 28 -13.97 6.71 18.35
C LYS A 28 -13.40 5.31 18.13
N ASP A 29 -14.18 4.28 18.36
CA ASP A 29 -13.78 2.90 18.04
C ASP A 29 -13.83 2.65 16.52
N ALA A 30 -14.76 3.29 15.78
CA ALA A 30 -14.76 3.29 14.33
C ALA A 30 -13.60 4.11 13.74
N ALA A 31 -13.11 5.16 14.40
CA ALA A 31 -11.97 5.95 13.93
C ALA A 31 -10.62 5.27 14.19
N SER A 32 -10.50 4.41 15.21
CA SER A 32 -9.36 3.49 15.35
C SER A 32 -9.46 2.30 14.39
N GLY A 33 -10.67 1.99 13.90
CA GLY A 33 -10.94 1.01 12.84
C GLY A 33 -10.88 1.57 11.40
N ILE A 34 -10.78 2.90 11.21
CA ILE A 34 -10.74 3.50 9.87
C ILE A 34 -9.44 3.18 9.13
N ASN A 35 -8.33 2.93 9.82
CA ASN A 35 -7.15 2.33 9.19
C ASN A 35 -7.40 0.87 8.77
N SER A 36 -8.19 0.11 9.53
CA SER A 36 -8.62 -1.23 9.15
C SER A 36 -9.85 -1.23 8.23
N ALA A 37 -10.66 -0.16 8.19
CA ALA A 37 -11.79 -0.04 7.25
C ALA A 37 -11.39 0.59 5.91
N ALA A 38 -10.33 1.39 5.85
CA ALA A 38 -9.65 1.75 4.60
C ALA A 38 -8.91 0.52 4.03
N ASP A 39 -8.28 -0.29 4.87
CA ASP A 39 -7.80 -1.63 4.53
C ASP A 39 -8.95 -2.59 4.17
N SER A 40 -10.12 -2.49 4.78
CA SER A 40 -11.29 -3.36 4.50
C SER A 40 -12.13 -2.90 3.32
N ALA A 41 -12.18 -1.62 2.98
CA ALA A 41 -12.80 -1.12 1.74
C ALA A 41 -11.84 -1.31 0.55
N ALA A 42 -10.53 -1.23 0.75
CA ALA A 42 -9.53 -1.77 -0.17
C ALA A 42 -9.65 -3.30 -0.27
N SER A 43 -10.11 -4.03 0.76
CA SER A 43 -10.23 -5.49 0.77
C SER A 43 -11.51 -6.03 0.10
N ALA A 44 -12.47 -5.21 -0.31
CA ALA A 44 -13.55 -5.68 -1.19
C ALA A 44 -13.11 -5.74 -2.67
N VAL A 45 -12.13 -4.89 -3.05
CA VAL A 45 -11.36 -4.97 -4.31
C VAL A 45 -10.03 -5.69 -4.08
N GLY A 46 -9.60 -5.88 -2.84
CA GLY A 46 -8.27 -6.25 -2.40
C GLY A 46 -8.15 -7.58 -1.66
N ARG A 47 -9.14 -8.48 -1.77
CA ARG A 47 -8.99 -9.85 -1.25
C ARG A 47 -7.76 -10.53 -1.85
N ASP A 48 -7.48 -10.22 -3.11
CA ASP A 48 -6.35 -10.75 -3.86
C ASP A 48 -5.02 -10.13 -3.41
N VAL A 49 -4.96 -8.83 -3.09
CA VAL A 49 -3.75 -8.17 -2.58
C VAL A 49 -3.31 -8.77 -1.23
N HIS A 50 -4.24 -9.09 -0.32
CA HIS A 50 -3.88 -9.72 0.95
C HIS A 50 -3.30 -11.12 0.76
N ALA A 51 -3.88 -11.91 -0.15
CA ALA A 51 -3.35 -13.22 -0.51
C ALA A 51 -1.95 -13.11 -1.11
N ILE A 52 -1.75 -12.20 -2.07
CA ILE A 52 -0.45 -11.95 -2.70
C ILE A 52 0.61 -11.54 -1.68
N ARG A 53 0.28 -10.66 -0.74
CA ARG A 53 1.20 -10.21 0.32
C ARG A 53 1.63 -11.36 1.26
N ALA A 54 0.79 -12.38 1.42
CA ALA A 54 1.05 -13.56 2.24
C ALA A 54 1.85 -14.65 1.51
N ILE A 55 2.08 -14.53 0.20
CA ILE A 55 2.88 -15.49 -0.56
C ILE A 55 4.25 -15.63 0.08
N THR A 56 4.65 -16.88 0.31
CA THR A 56 5.93 -17.24 0.90
C THR A 56 6.99 -17.37 -0.18
N ILE A 57 8.09 -16.68 0.01
CA ILE A 57 9.26 -16.71 -0.86
C ILE A 57 10.35 -17.51 -0.17
N ASN A 58 10.89 -18.51 -0.87
CA ASN A 58 12.07 -19.25 -0.45
C ASN A 58 13.25 -18.80 -1.34
N TYR A 59 14.20 -18.09 -0.74
CA TYR A 59 15.36 -17.59 -1.48
C TYR A 59 16.64 -17.83 -0.66
N LYS A 60 17.60 -18.52 -1.27
CA LYS A 60 18.78 -19.06 -0.56
C LYS A 60 18.31 -19.89 0.65
N ASP A 61 18.86 -19.72 1.81
CA ASP A 61 18.49 -20.44 3.03
C ASP A 61 17.48 -19.69 3.91
N THR A 62 16.72 -18.74 3.32
CA THR A 62 15.80 -17.85 4.04
C THR A 62 14.40 -17.93 3.46
N THR A 63 13.42 -17.86 4.35
CA THR A 63 12.00 -17.82 4.01
C THR A 63 11.40 -16.52 4.53
N PHE A 64 10.68 -15.79 3.69
CA PHE A 64 9.99 -14.54 4.02
C PHE A 64 8.75 -14.39 3.14
N THR A 65 7.89 -13.42 3.45
CA THR A 65 6.70 -13.15 2.63
C THR A 65 6.94 -11.99 1.65
N VAL A 66 6.09 -11.89 0.62
CA VAL A 66 6.06 -10.72 -0.27
C VAL A 66 5.90 -9.43 0.54
N ASN A 67 5.08 -9.46 1.60
CA ASN A 67 4.92 -8.33 2.52
C ASN A 67 6.21 -7.96 3.24
N ASP A 68 6.96 -8.95 3.75
CA ASP A 68 8.22 -8.73 4.47
C ASP A 68 9.28 -8.16 3.54
N LEU A 69 9.36 -8.68 2.30
CA LEU A 69 10.23 -8.16 1.26
C LEU A 69 10.06 -6.65 1.12
N PHE A 70 8.86 -6.22 0.73
CA PHE A 70 8.65 -4.80 0.40
C PHE A 70 8.69 -3.90 1.62
N LYS A 71 8.19 -4.33 2.78
CA LYS A 71 8.31 -3.56 4.03
C LYS A 71 9.73 -3.33 4.48
N SER A 72 10.64 -4.23 4.12
CA SER A 72 12.04 -4.06 4.47
C SER A 72 12.78 -3.06 3.58
N ILE A 73 12.38 -2.91 2.33
CA ILE A 73 13.12 -2.12 1.32
C ILE A 73 12.44 -0.82 0.93
N LEU A 74 11.16 -0.61 1.31
CA LEU A 74 10.37 0.59 0.99
C LEU A 74 9.69 1.16 2.23
N ARG A 75 9.33 2.45 2.19
CA ARG A 75 8.44 3.14 3.13
C ARG A 75 7.16 3.58 2.43
N ASP A 76 6.12 3.89 3.19
CA ASP A 76 4.85 4.46 2.71
C ASP A 76 4.27 3.66 1.54
N ILE A 77 4.21 2.35 1.71
CA ILE A 77 3.93 1.39 0.63
C ILE A 77 2.45 1.44 0.24
N ARG A 78 2.23 1.50 -1.06
CA ARG A 78 0.92 1.29 -1.70
C ARG A 78 0.98 0.04 -2.55
N TRP A 79 -0.08 -0.74 -2.48
CA TRP A 79 -0.22 -2.01 -3.16
C TRP A 79 -1.41 -1.94 -4.09
N ASP A 80 -1.24 -2.44 -5.29
CA ASP A 80 -2.29 -2.64 -6.26
C ASP A 80 -2.08 -3.96 -6.98
N TYR A 81 -3.15 -4.73 -7.23
CA TYR A 81 -3.08 -6.02 -7.91
C TYR A 81 -4.18 -6.12 -8.95
N ASP A 82 -3.78 -6.36 -10.19
CA ASP A 82 -4.67 -6.62 -11.31
C ASP A 82 -4.83 -8.14 -11.48
N PRO A 83 -5.97 -8.73 -11.06
CA PRO A 83 -6.17 -10.18 -11.13
C PRO A 83 -6.28 -10.71 -12.57
N ASP A 84 -6.72 -9.88 -13.53
CA ASP A 84 -6.88 -10.28 -14.92
C ASP A 84 -5.51 -10.45 -15.59
N LYS A 85 -4.56 -9.60 -15.23
CA LYS A 85 -3.18 -9.65 -15.72
C LYS A 85 -2.26 -10.40 -14.78
N LYS A 86 -2.71 -10.71 -13.56
CA LYS A 86 -1.89 -11.23 -12.47
C LYS A 86 -0.71 -10.31 -12.11
N GLU A 87 -0.85 -9.01 -12.34
CA GLU A 87 0.18 -8.01 -12.09
C GLU A 87 0.06 -7.41 -10.68
N LEU A 88 1.13 -7.48 -9.92
CA LEU A 88 1.30 -6.77 -8.66
C LEU A 88 2.10 -5.49 -8.89
N HIS A 89 1.50 -4.36 -8.54
CA HIS A 89 2.17 -3.06 -8.52
C HIS A 89 2.42 -2.62 -7.08
N VAL A 90 3.67 -2.42 -6.74
CA VAL A 90 4.08 -1.92 -5.44
C VAL A 90 4.77 -0.58 -5.62
N ARG A 91 4.27 0.44 -4.96
CA ARG A 91 4.85 1.78 -4.96
C ARG A 91 5.18 2.20 -3.54
N GLY A 92 6.36 2.74 -3.33
CA GLY A 92 6.76 3.23 -2.01
C GLY A 92 7.82 4.31 -2.09
N THR A 93 8.09 4.95 -0.96
CA THR A 93 9.19 5.90 -0.82
C THR A 93 10.51 5.14 -0.72
N TRP A 94 11.53 5.63 -1.44
CA TRP A 94 12.87 5.05 -1.39
C TRP A 94 13.45 5.05 0.03
N GLN A 95 14.17 3.98 0.37
CA GLN A 95 15.03 3.94 1.57
C GLN A 95 16.28 3.09 1.32
N ALA A 96 17.36 3.39 2.03
CA ALA A 96 18.52 2.53 2.06
C ALA A 96 18.17 1.16 2.73
N PRO A 97 18.77 0.03 2.31
CA PRO A 97 19.94 -0.10 1.42
C PRO A 97 19.60 -0.21 -0.08
N LEU A 98 18.34 -0.03 -0.48
CA LEU A 98 17.95 -0.15 -1.89
C LEU A 98 18.80 0.81 -2.75
N PHE A 99 19.36 0.29 -3.84
CA PHE A 99 20.27 1.01 -4.73
C PHE A 99 21.56 1.57 -4.07
N SER A 100 22.01 0.95 -2.96
CA SER A 100 23.21 1.37 -2.23
C SER A 100 24.51 1.32 -3.03
N LYS A 101 24.53 0.59 -4.16
CA LYS A 101 25.70 0.55 -5.07
C LYS A 101 25.85 1.80 -5.93
N GLN A 102 24.81 2.65 -5.99
CA GLN A 102 24.86 3.91 -6.72
C GLN A 102 25.69 4.94 -5.95
N SER A 103 26.56 5.64 -6.67
CA SER A 103 27.46 6.66 -6.11
C SER A 103 26.76 8.00 -5.89
N TRP A 104 25.63 7.99 -5.15
CA TRP A 104 24.95 9.22 -4.77
C TRP A 104 25.62 9.87 -3.57
N ASP A 105 25.77 11.20 -3.61
CA ASP A 105 26.20 11.96 -2.45
C ASP A 105 25.13 11.99 -1.34
N ASP A 106 25.47 12.49 -0.18
CA ASP A 106 24.56 12.49 0.97
C ASP A 106 23.37 13.45 0.77
N THR A 107 23.53 14.50 -0.03
CA THR A 107 22.45 15.43 -0.38
C THR A 107 21.40 14.71 -1.24
N MET A 108 21.86 14.02 -2.28
CA MET A 108 20.97 13.23 -3.14
C MET A 108 20.27 12.12 -2.37
N LYS A 109 20.98 11.39 -1.50
CA LYS A 109 20.38 10.35 -0.64
C LYS A 109 19.27 10.91 0.25
N LYS A 110 19.50 12.10 0.83
CA LYS A 110 18.49 12.77 1.66
C LYS A 110 17.26 13.15 0.84
N GLN A 111 17.43 13.74 -0.32
CA GLN A 111 16.33 14.11 -1.21
C GLN A 111 15.56 12.88 -1.70
N LEU A 112 16.24 11.80 -2.07
CA LEU A 112 15.62 10.53 -2.43
C LEU A 112 14.80 9.93 -1.27
N ALA A 113 15.30 10.03 -0.04
CA ALA A 113 14.57 9.57 1.14
C ALA A 113 13.31 10.40 1.43
N GLU A 114 13.24 11.66 0.97
CA GLU A 114 12.08 12.52 1.13
C GLU A 114 11.07 12.37 -0.02
N THR A 115 11.55 12.31 -1.25
CA THR A 115 10.70 12.41 -2.46
C THR A 115 10.94 11.34 -3.52
N GLY A 116 11.94 10.49 -3.35
CA GLY A 116 12.22 9.39 -4.28
C GLY A 116 11.14 8.31 -4.21
N VAL A 117 10.57 7.98 -5.36
CA VAL A 117 9.52 6.97 -5.48
C VAL A 117 10.04 5.74 -6.19
N VAL A 118 9.91 4.61 -5.56
CA VAL A 118 10.20 3.30 -6.17
C VAL A 118 8.90 2.68 -6.65
N ASN A 119 8.87 2.24 -7.88
CA ASN A 119 7.79 1.42 -8.42
C ASN A 119 8.36 0.03 -8.72
N VAL A 120 7.62 -0.98 -8.33
CA VAL A 120 7.91 -2.38 -8.67
C VAL A 120 6.66 -2.96 -9.32
N THR A 121 6.82 -3.54 -10.51
CA THR A 121 5.80 -4.32 -11.19
C THR A 121 6.30 -5.75 -11.29
N CYS A 122 5.49 -6.72 -10.90
CA CYS A 122 5.80 -8.13 -11.07
C CYS A 122 4.55 -8.94 -11.36
N VAL A 123 4.69 -10.04 -12.07
CA VAL A 123 3.61 -10.98 -12.35
C VAL A 123 3.65 -12.11 -11.33
N ILE A 124 2.47 -12.52 -10.86
CA ILE A 124 2.32 -13.61 -9.90
C ILE A 124 1.79 -14.84 -10.65
N ASN A 125 2.59 -15.87 -10.73
CA ASN A 125 2.22 -17.15 -11.31
C ASN A 125 2.38 -18.27 -10.29
N ASP A 126 1.33 -19.05 -10.06
CA ASP A 126 1.33 -20.23 -9.16
C ASP A 126 1.93 -19.92 -7.77
N ASP A 127 1.48 -18.82 -7.15
CA ASP A 127 1.97 -18.31 -5.86
C ASP A 127 3.49 -18.00 -5.85
N GLN A 128 4.03 -17.63 -6.97
CA GLN A 128 5.43 -17.19 -7.11
C GLN A 128 5.52 -15.91 -7.94
N ILE A 129 6.53 -15.10 -7.64
CA ILE A 129 6.87 -13.94 -8.46
C ILE A 129 7.63 -14.43 -9.70
N ASP A 130 7.12 -14.05 -10.88
CA ASP A 130 7.83 -14.31 -12.15
C ASP A 130 8.97 -13.30 -12.30
N GLY A 131 10.19 -13.78 -12.12
CA GLY A 131 11.38 -12.94 -12.22
C GLY A 131 11.57 -12.33 -13.58
N SER A 132 11.24 -13.06 -14.66
CA SER A 132 11.44 -12.60 -16.03
C SER A 132 10.59 -11.37 -16.38
N LEU A 133 9.47 -11.20 -15.66
CA LEU A 133 8.50 -10.10 -15.84
C LEU A 133 8.54 -9.10 -14.68
N THR A 134 9.63 -9.08 -13.92
CA THR A 134 9.82 -8.11 -12.83
C THR A 134 10.46 -6.84 -13.36
N GLU A 135 9.88 -5.70 -13.00
CA GLU A 135 10.39 -4.37 -13.32
C GLU A 135 10.52 -3.54 -12.03
N VAL A 136 11.63 -2.83 -11.87
CA VAL A 136 11.91 -1.95 -10.74
C VAL A 136 12.40 -0.63 -11.26
N SER A 137 11.75 0.47 -10.88
CA SER A 137 12.20 1.81 -11.24
C SER A 137 12.28 2.72 -10.03
N LEU A 138 13.23 3.65 -10.06
CA LEU A 138 13.34 4.76 -9.12
C LEU A 138 13.08 6.06 -9.85
N VAL A 139 12.05 6.77 -9.41
CA VAL A 139 11.62 8.05 -9.95
C VAL A 139 11.96 9.16 -8.97
N PHE A 140 12.59 10.22 -9.47
CA PHE A 140 12.92 11.41 -8.71
C PHE A 140 12.67 12.65 -9.59
N ASN A 141 11.99 13.67 -9.06
CA ASN A 141 11.58 14.87 -9.80
C ASN A 141 10.83 14.57 -11.10
N ASN A 142 9.95 13.57 -11.08
CA ASN A 142 9.17 13.06 -12.22
C ASN A 142 10.00 12.42 -13.35
N GLU A 143 11.26 12.14 -13.13
CA GLU A 143 12.14 11.43 -14.07
C GLU A 143 12.54 10.07 -13.52
N THR A 144 12.56 9.04 -14.35
CA THR A 144 13.12 7.75 -13.99
C THR A 144 14.64 7.84 -14.03
N ILE A 145 15.27 7.78 -12.86
CA ILE A 145 16.73 7.91 -12.71
C ILE A 145 17.43 6.56 -12.64
N LEU A 146 16.69 5.48 -12.43
CA LEU A 146 17.18 4.11 -12.41
C LEU A 146 16.07 3.15 -12.80
N GLU A 147 16.42 2.14 -13.59
CA GLU A 147 15.53 1.06 -14.00
C GLU A 147 16.29 -0.27 -14.00
N MET A 148 15.63 -1.33 -13.58
CA MET A 148 16.09 -2.71 -13.63
C MET A 148 14.95 -3.61 -14.04
N THR A 149 15.21 -4.65 -14.82
CA THR A 149 14.19 -5.57 -15.31
C THR A 149 14.65 -7.02 -15.23
N GLY A 150 13.69 -7.94 -15.26
CA GLY A 150 13.94 -9.37 -15.36
C GLY A 150 14.44 -10.00 -14.04
N GLU A 151 14.98 -11.20 -14.16
CA GLU A 151 15.50 -12.00 -13.05
C GLU A 151 16.52 -11.26 -12.19
N GLU A 152 17.34 -10.39 -12.80
CA GLU A 152 18.33 -9.59 -12.08
C GLU A 152 17.67 -8.58 -11.15
N ALA A 153 16.54 -7.98 -11.58
CA ALA A 153 15.77 -7.06 -10.76
C ALA A 153 15.18 -7.79 -9.54
N LEU A 154 14.58 -8.96 -9.74
CA LEU A 154 14.01 -9.76 -8.66
C LEU A 154 15.08 -10.22 -7.68
N ALA A 155 16.18 -10.78 -8.18
CA ALA A 155 17.30 -11.22 -7.35
C ALA A 155 17.90 -10.05 -6.55
N TYR A 156 17.97 -8.85 -7.16
CA TYR A 156 18.43 -7.64 -6.49
C TYR A 156 17.51 -7.22 -5.32
N LEU A 157 16.19 -7.30 -5.50
CA LEU A 157 15.23 -7.02 -4.41
C LEU A 157 15.41 -8.00 -3.24
N TYR A 158 15.53 -9.30 -3.53
CA TYR A 158 15.73 -10.33 -2.53
C TYR A 158 17.06 -10.17 -1.79
N ASP A 159 18.15 -9.94 -2.52
CA ASP A 159 19.46 -9.70 -1.91
C ASP A 159 19.50 -8.42 -1.07
N THR A 160 18.71 -7.41 -1.44
CA THR A 160 18.59 -6.18 -0.67
C THR A 160 17.82 -6.42 0.63
N HIS A 161 16.75 -7.23 0.59
CA HIS A 161 16.01 -7.65 1.78
C HIS A 161 16.91 -8.39 2.77
N LEU A 162 17.73 -9.33 2.30
CA LEU A 162 18.61 -10.13 3.15
C LEU A 162 19.79 -9.36 3.79
N LYS A 163 20.07 -8.14 3.34
CA LYS A 163 21.15 -7.29 3.90
C LYS A 163 20.71 -6.41 5.07
N LYS A 164 19.43 -6.49 5.44
CA LYS A 164 18.84 -5.70 6.51
C LYS A 164 18.79 -6.51 7.80
#